data_43704c61584a50bd2be3075090aff2f3
#
_entry.id   43704c61584a50bd2be3075090aff2f3
#
_cell.length_a   1.000
_cell.length_b   1.000
_cell.length_c   1.000
_cell.angle_alpha   90.00
_cell.angle_beta   90.00
_cell.angle_gamma   90.00
#
_symmetry.space_group_name_H-M   'P 1'
#
loop_
_entity.id
_entity.type
_entity.pdbx_description
1 polymer ?
#
loop_
_entity_poly.entity_id
_entity_poly.type
_entity_poly.pdbx_seq_one_letter_code
_entity_poly.pdbx_strand_id
1 'polypeptide(L)'
;MLALAEAHPDGHALLDARLAPGMLTLAVQAEVAANFAVRACAPLAGSALSQSGAFPASALRDSGQFAPTYDGLRQRIDFVLGFLNALTPAQFDGAAGRVVSDRAGEALVTLPGQAFLLQYALPNFFFHLTTAYAILRKGGVAIGKADFDGFHVYTNA
;
A
#
# COMPACT_ATOMS: atom_id res chain seq x y z
N MET A 1 2.81 12.95 3.87
CA MET A 1 2.59 13.18 2.42
C MET A 1 1.15 13.55 2.07
N LEU A 2 0.11 12.76 2.43
CA LEU A 2 -1.29 13.08 2.04
C LEU A 2 -1.77 14.45 2.55
N ALA A 3 -1.48 14.83 3.79
CA ALA A 3 -1.89 16.13 4.33
C ALA A 3 -1.26 17.33 3.57
N LEU A 4 -0.01 17.20 3.15
CA LEU A 4 0.67 18.22 2.36
C LEU A 4 0.12 18.28 0.92
N ALA A 5 -0.24 17.14 0.36
CA ALA A 5 -0.87 17.07 -0.95
C ALA A 5 -2.27 17.71 -0.95
N GLU A 6 -3.08 17.45 0.08
CA GLU A 6 -4.42 18.01 0.23
C GLU A 6 -4.38 19.55 0.45
N ALA A 7 -3.40 20.04 1.21
CA ALA A 7 -3.21 21.46 1.45
C ALA A 7 -2.63 22.22 0.24
N HIS A 8 -2.18 21.52 -0.81
CA HIS A 8 -1.65 22.15 -2.02
C HIS A 8 -2.78 22.87 -2.79
N PRO A 9 -2.53 24.04 -3.43
CA PRO A 9 -3.56 24.75 -4.21
C PRO A 9 -4.30 23.86 -5.22
N ASP A 10 -3.58 22.95 -5.88
CA ASP A 10 -4.15 21.99 -6.83
C ASP A 10 -4.46 20.63 -6.19
N GLY A 11 -4.54 20.57 -4.86
CA GLY A 11 -4.63 19.30 -4.12
C GLY A 11 -5.70 18.35 -4.65
N HIS A 12 -6.88 18.89 -4.98
CA HIS A 12 -7.96 18.05 -5.52
C HIS A 12 -7.62 17.44 -6.89
N ALA A 13 -7.01 18.22 -7.78
CA ALA A 13 -6.59 17.75 -9.10
C ALA A 13 -5.43 16.74 -9.03
N LEU A 14 -4.62 16.79 -7.97
CA LEU A 14 -3.53 15.85 -7.78
C LEU A 14 -4.00 14.40 -7.65
N LEU A 15 -5.20 14.15 -7.12
CA LEU A 15 -5.74 12.79 -6.98
C LEU A 15 -5.85 12.07 -8.33
N ASP A 16 -6.16 12.81 -9.40
CA ASP A 16 -6.27 12.29 -10.77
C ASP A 16 -4.96 12.40 -11.57
N ALA A 17 -3.94 13.05 -11.00
CA ALA A 17 -2.66 13.21 -11.66
C ALA A 17 -1.95 11.87 -11.86
N ARG A 18 -1.17 11.79 -12.96
CA ARG A 18 -0.40 10.61 -13.36
C ARG A 18 1.06 11.00 -13.58
N LEU A 19 1.97 10.05 -13.33
CA LEU A 19 3.39 10.27 -13.63
C LEU A 19 3.62 10.36 -15.15
N ALA A 20 2.98 9.48 -15.91
CA ALA A 20 2.98 9.47 -17.37
C ALA A 20 1.60 9.00 -17.91
N PRO A 21 1.28 9.29 -19.19
CA PRO A 21 0.09 8.74 -19.84
C PRO A 21 0.04 7.21 -19.73
N GLY A 22 -1.14 6.67 -19.47
CA GLY A 22 -1.34 5.23 -19.29
C GLY A 22 -0.98 4.67 -17.90
N MET A 23 -0.32 5.42 -17.03
CA MET A 23 -0.08 5.02 -15.65
C MET A 23 -1.33 5.27 -14.77
N LEU A 24 -1.40 4.58 -13.62
CA LEU A 24 -2.44 4.79 -12.63
C LEU A 24 -2.35 6.20 -12.01
N THR A 25 -3.48 6.73 -11.56
CA THR A 25 -3.57 8.03 -10.88
C THR A 25 -2.94 7.99 -9.49
N LEU A 26 -2.64 9.14 -8.90
CA LEU A 26 -2.15 9.26 -7.52
C LEU A 26 -3.04 8.48 -6.54
N ALA A 27 -4.35 8.69 -6.60
CA ALA A 27 -5.29 8.03 -5.71
C ALA A 27 -5.17 6.51 -5.81
N VAL A 28 -5.14 5.96 -7.02
CA VAL A 28 -5.01 4.51 -7.25
C VAL A 28 -3.62 4.00 -6.86
N GLN A 29 -2.55 4.76 -7.09
CA GLN A 29 -1.19 4.36 -6.65
C GLN A 29 -1.12 4.23 -5.12
N ALA A 30 -1.64 5.22 -4.40
CA ALA A 30 -1.66 5.20 -2.94
C ALA A 30 -2.51 4.04 -2.39
N GLU A 31 -3.66 3.80 -3.00
CA GLU A 31 -4.53 2.69 -2.66
C GLU A 31 -3.87 1.33 -2.89
N VAL A 32 -3.28 1.11 -4.06
CA VAL A 32 -2.61 -0.16 -4.39
C VAL A 32 -1.41 -0.40 -3.47
N ALA A 33 -0.65 0.65 -3.12
CA ALA A 33 0.41 0.52 -2.11
C ALA A 33 -0.16 0.03 -0.77
N ALA A 34 -1.21 0.67 -0.25
CA ALA A 34 -1.85 0.23 0.99
C ALA A 34 -2.36 -1.21 0.90
N ASN A 35 -2.97 -1.60 -0.23
CA ASN A 35 -3.46 -2.95 -0.47
C ASN A 35 -2.34 -3.99 -0.47
N PHE A 36 -1.15 -3.66 -0.99
CA PHE A 36 -0.02 -4.59 -0.98
C PHE A 36 0.50 -4.89 0.41
N ALA A 37 0.37 -3.99 1.38
CA ALA A 37 0.70 -4.31 2.78
C ALA A 37 -0.17 -5.45 3.33
N VAL A 38 -1.46 -5.42 3.04
CA VAL A 38 -2.39 -6.51 3.42
C VAL A 38 -2.14 -7.76 2.59
N ARG A 39 -2.01 -7.65 1.27
CA ARG A 39 -1.75 -8.77 0.35
C ARG A 39 -0.44 -9.49 0.67
N ALA A 40 0.55 -8.77 1.22
CA ALA A 40 1.78 -9.37 1.72
C ALA A 40 1.55 -10.19 2.99
N CYS A 41 0.87 -9.61 3.99
CA CYS A 41 0.80 -10.19 5.32
C CYS A 41 -0.31 -11.24 5.47
N ALA A 42 -1.48 -11.04 4.85
CA ALA A 42 -2.63 -11.93 5.02
C ALA A 42 -2.35 -13.40 4.66
N PRO A 43 -1.79 -13.73 3.47
CA PRO A 43 -1.49 -15.11 3.13
C PRO A 43 -0.34 -15.70 3.95
N LEU A 44 0.60 -14.86 4.39
CA LEU A 44 1.72 -15.26 5.23
C LEU A 44 1.30 -15.54 6.68
N ALA A 45 0.29 -14.84 7.20
CA ALA A 45 -0.29 -15.11 8.51
C ALA A 45 -1.17 -16.36 8.54
N GLY A 46 -1.54 -16.89 7.36
CA GLY A 46 -2.24 -18.17 7.20
C GLY A 46 -3.70 -18.16 7.63
N SER A 47 -4.28 -19.35 7.81
CA SER A 47 -5.70 -19.57 8.10
C SER A 47 -6.19 -19.00 9.44
N ALA A 48 -5.28 -18.63 10.35
CA ALA A 48 -5.63 -18.02 11.62
C ALA A 48 -6.38 -16.68 11.45
N LEU A 49 -6.15 -15.97 10.33
CA LEU A 49 -6.88 -14.72 10.02
C LEU A 49 -8.34 -14.95 9.61
N SER A 50 -8.62 -16.03 8.88
CA SER A 50 -9.99 -16.36 8.47
C SER A 50 -10.86 -16.81 9.66
N GLN A 51 -10.25 -17.24 10.75
CA GLN A 51 -10.95 -17.66 11.97
C GLN A 51 -11.26 -16.51 12.92
N SER A 52 -10.54 -15.39 12.83
CA SER A 52 -10.78 -14.25 13.74
C SER A 52 -12.03 -13.44 13.38
N GLY A 53 -12.55 -13.57 12.16
CA GLY A 53 -13.72 -12.80 11.67
C GLY A 53 -13.52 -11.28 11.63
N ALA A 54 -12.37 -10.80 12.10
CA ALA A 54 -12.10 -9.36 12.28
C ALA A 54 -11.94 -8.61 10.95
N PHE A 55 -11.53 -9.32 9.90
CA PHE A 55 -11.29 -8.70 8.58
C PHE A 55 -11.80 -9.62 7.47
N PRO A 56 -12.92 -9.32 6.83
CA PRO A 56 -13.44 -10.13 5.72
C PRO A 56 -12.45 -10.09 4.54
N ALA A 57 -12.23 -11.26 3.92
CA ALA A 57 -11.31 -11.40 2.78
C ALA A 57 -11.68 -10.47 1.60
N SER A 58 -12.97 -10.11 1.45
CA SER A 58 -13.44 -9.14 0.47
C SER A 58 -12.90 -7.73 0.76
N ALA A 59 -12.90 -7.28 2.02
CA ALA A 59 -12.38 -5.97 2.39
C ALA A 59 -10.87 -5.82 2.15
N LEU A 60 -10.14 -6.94 2.12
CA LEU A 60 -8.71 -6.98 1.86
C LEU A 60 -8.37 -6.83 0.37
N ARG A 61 -9.34 -7.09 -0.53
CA ARG A 61 -9.14 -7.09 -1.98
C ARG A 61 -9.92 -6.00 -2.71
N ASP A 62 -10.93 -5.44 -2.05
CA ASP A 62 -11.89 -4.56 -2.70
C ASP A 62 -11.52 -3.10 -2.50
N SER A 63 -10.96 -2.50 -3.56
CA SER A 63 -10.69 -1.07 -3.65
C SER A 63 -11.97 -0.22 -3.69
N GLY A 64 -13.10 -0.83 -3.94
CA GLY A 64 -14.40 -0.15 -4.06
C GLY A 64 -15.02 0.35 -2.75
N GLN A 65 -14.46 0.00 -1.59
CA GLN A 65 -15.02 0.40 -0.29
C GLN A 65 -14.69 1.83 0.14
N PHE A 66 -13.65 2.44 -0.41
CA PHE A 66 -13.20 3.76 -0.03
C PHE A 66 -13.25 4.72 -1.22
N ALA A 67 -13.77 5.92 -0.99
CA ALA A 67 -13.85 6.93 -2.04
C ALA A 67 -12.45 7.35 -2.51
N PRO A 68 -12.24 7.70 -3.80
CA PRO A 68 -10.96 8.18 -4.33
C PRO A 68 -10.73 9.66 -3.92
N THR A 69 -10.82 9.92 -2.62
CA THR A 69 -10.63 11.22 -1.97
C THR A 69 -9.52 11.11 -0.94
N TYR A 70 -8.99 12.23 -0.44
CA TYR A 70 -8.00 12.21 0.65
C TYR A 70 -8.56 11.53 1.91
N ASP A 71 -9.82 11.76 2.25
CA ASP A 71 -10.46 11.09 3.37
C ASP A 71 -10.62 9.60 3.15
N GLY A 72 -11.03 9.19 1.95
CA GLY A 72 -11.11 7.76 1.60
C GLY A 72 -9.75 7.08 1.65
N LEU A 73 -8.68 7.73 1.18
CA LEU A 73 -7.31 7.21 1.29
C LEU A 73 -6.85 7.10 2.75
N ARG A 74 -7.19 8.08 3.62
CA ARG A 74 -6.90 7.98 5.07
C ARG A 74 -7.64 6.79 5.70
N GLN A 75 -8.94 6.68 5.45
CA GLN A 75 -9.75 5.56 5.93
C GLN A 75 -9.17 4.22 5.48
N ARG A 76 -8.71 4.12 4.23
CA ARG A 76 -8.03 2.93 3.71
C ARG A 76 -6.72 2.63 4.45
N ILE A 77 -5.90 3.65 4.68
CA ILE A 77 -4.64 3.50 5.42
C ILE A 77 -4.92 3.08 6.87
N ASP A 78 -5.86 3.71 7.54
CA ASP A 78 -6.25 3.38 8.92
C ASP A 78 -6.77 1.94 9.03
N PHE A 79 -7.57 1.50 8.06
CA PHE A 79 -8.02 0.11 7.96
C PHE A 79 -6.83 -0.85 7.83
N VAL A 80 -5.88 -0.57 6.93
CA VAL A 80 -4.68 -1.38 6.72
C VAL A 80 -3.80 -1.41 7.97
N LEU A 81 -3.60 -0.26 8.63
CA LEU A 81 -2.84 -0.19 9.88
C LEU A 81 -3.53 -0.98 11.00
N GLY A 82 -4.86 -0.88 11.12
CA GLY A 82 -5.64 -1.68 12.06
C GLY A 82 -5.45 -3.18 11.83
N PHE A 83 -5.49 -3.61 10.56
CA PHE A 83 -5.22 -4.99 10.18
C PHE A 83 -3.79 -5.42 10.58
N LEU A 84 -2.77 -4.65 10.21
CA LEU A 84 -1.37 -4.98 10.50
C LEU A 84 -1.10 -5.04 12.01
N ASN A 85 -1.66 -4.12 12.78
CA ASN A 85 -1.51 -4.05 14.24
C ASN A 85 -2.21 -5.22 14.97
N ALA A 86 -3.20 -5.86 14.35
CA ALA A 86 -3.87 -7.04 14.89
C ALA A 86 -3.09 -8.34 14.64
N LEU A 87 -2.04 -8.31 13.80
CA LEU A 87 -1.21 -9.48 13.53
C LEU A 87 -0.25 -9.75 14.68
N THR A 88 -0.03 -11.03 14.97
CA THR A 88 0.91 -11.48 16.01
C THR A 88 2.07 -12.26 15.38
N PRO A 89 3.26 -12.25 15.99
CA PRO A 89 4.41 -13.01 15.48
C PRO A 89 4.11 -14.50 15.27
N ALA A 90 3.35 -15.13 16.17
CA ALA A 90 3.00 -16.55 16.10
C ALA A 90 2.22 -16.92 14.83
N GLN A 91 1.46 -16.00 14.23
CA GLN A 91 0.77 -16.24 12.97
C GLN A 91 1.72 -16.45 11.79
N PHE A 92 2.95 -16.00 11.90
CA PHE A 92 3.98 -16.12 10.87
C PHE A 92 4.90 -17.35 11.08
N ASP A 93 4.65 -18.18 12.09
CA ASP A 93 5.44 -19.40 12.30
C ASP A 93 5.34 -20.29 11.05
N GLY A 94 6.51 -20.69 10.53
CA GLY A 94 6.62 -21.46 9.30
C GLY A 94 6.27 -20.71 8.01
N ALA A 95 5.97 -19.41 8.06
CA ALA A 95 5.55 -18.62 6.90
C ALA A 95 6.58 -18.59 5.78
N ALA A 96 7.88 -18.64 6.09
CA ALA A 96 8.95 -18.59 5.09
C ALA A 96 8.84 -19.71 4.04
N GLY A 97 8.47 -20.93 4.49
CA GLY A 97 8.30 -22.09 3.62
C GLY A 97 6.87 -22.31 3.12
N ARG A 98 5.89 -21.59 3.67
CA ARG A 98 4.48 -21.71 3.26
C ARG A 98 4.32 -21.27 1.81
N VAL A 99 3.74 -22.13 0.97
CA VAL A 99 3.41 -21.76 -0.41
C VAL A 99 2.17 -20.87 -0.40
N VAL A 100 2.29 -19.69 -0.96
CA VAL A 100 1.22 -18.68 -1.04
C VAL A 100 1.01 -18.25 -2.48
N SER A 101 -0.20 -17.83 -2.80
CA SER A 101 -0.58 -17.39 -4.13
C SER A 101 -1.30 -16.05 -4.08
N ASP A 102 -1.04 -15.21 -5.10
CA ASP A 102 -1.75 -13.95 -5.31
C ASP A 102 -1.95 -13.67 -6.80
N ARG A 103 -2.96 -12.87 -7.14
CA ARG A 103 -3.20 -12.45 -8.52
C ARG A 103 -2.39 -11.20 -8.87
N ALA A 104 -1.65 -11.29 -9.97
CA ALA A 104 -0.93 -10.17 -10.60
C ALA A 104 -1.58 -9.91 -11.97
N GLY A 105 -2.59 -9.07 -12.01
CA GLY A 105 -3.45 -8.93 -13.20
C GLY A 105 -4.14 -10.27 -13.51
N GLU A 106 -3.91 -10.81 -14.70
CA GLU A 106 -4.45 -12.12 -15.11
C GLU A 106 -3.60 -13.31 -14.65
N ALA A 107 -2.33 -13.06 -14.27
CA ALA A 107 -1.42 -14.10 -13.82
C ALA A 107 -1.67 -14.50 -12.37
N LEU A 108 -1.41 -15.78 -12.06
CA LEU A 108 -1.34 -16.29 -10.69
C LEU A 108 0.14 -16.44 -10.31
N VAL A 109 0.58 -15.66 -9.33
CA VAL A 109 1.92 -15.78 -8.74
C VAL A 109 1.82 -16.76 -7.58
N THR A 110 2.61 -17.85 -7.61
CA THR A 110 2.67 -18.87 -6.54
C THR A 110 4.12 -19.06 -6.14
N LEU A 111 4.47 -18.74 -4.89
CA LEU A 111 5.84 -18.73 -4.39
C LEU A 111 5.89 -19.20 -2.94
N PRO A 112 7.05 -19.76 -2.47
CA PRO A 112 7.33 -19.87 -1.04
C PRO A 112 7.26 -18.48 -0.37
N GLY A 113 6.79 -18.41 0.88
CA GLY A 113 6.46 -17.16 1.54
C GLY A 113 7.59 -16.14 1.63
N GLN A 114 8.83 -16.58 1.85
CA GLN A 114 9.97 -15.68 1.83
C GLN A 114 10.18 -15.04 0.44
N ALA A 115 10.13 -15.84 -0.62
CA ALA A 115 10.25 -15.34 -1.99
C ALA A 115 9.04 -14.46 -2.36
N PHE A 116 7.83 -14.86 -1.96
CA PHE A 116 6.62 -14.07 -2.15
C PHE A 116 6.75 -12.68 -1.53
N LEU A 117 7.21 -12.60 -0.28
CA LEU A 117 7.39 -11.31 0.40
C LEU A 117 8.47 -10.46 -0.28
N LEU A 118 9.68 -11.02 -0.49
CA LEU A 118 10.86 -10.25 -0.89
C LEU A 118 10.92 -9.97 -2.40
N GLN A 119 10.39 -10.85 -3.25
CA GLN A 119 10.51 -10.76 -4.70
C GLN A 119 9.22 -10.29 -5.40
N TYR A 120 8.08 -10.37 -4.71
CA TYR A 120 6.79 -9.96 -5.27
C TYR A 120 6.13 -8.84 -4.46
N ALA A 121 5.77 -9.09 -3.19
CA ALA A 121 4.92 -8.16 -2.45
C ALA A 121 5.62 -6.83 -2.12
N LEU A 122 6.81 -6.85 -1.52
CA LEU A 122 7.57 -5.63 -1.21
C LEU A 122 7.97 -4.83 -2.44
N PRO A 123 8.49 -5.42 -3.53
CA PRO A 123 8.75 -4.67 -4.76
C PRO A 123 7.52 -3.95 -5.30
N ASN A 124 6.36 -4.60 -5.30
CA ASN A 124 5.11 -3.96 -5.74
C ASN A 124 4.66 -2.85 -4.79
N PHE A 125 4.72 -3.07 -3.47
CA PHE A 125 4.44 -2.03 -2.48
C PHE A 125 5.28 -0.78 -2.73
N PHE A 126 6.61 -0.93 -2.84
CA PHE A 126 7.51 0.20 -3.07
C PHE A 126 7.36 0.81 -4.45
N PHE A 127 7.05 0.04 -5.49
CA PHE A 127 6.76 0.58 -6.81
C PHE A 127 5.60 1.59 -6.75
N HIS A 128 4.48 1.20 -6.15
CA HIS A 128 3.30 2.05 -6.06
C HIS A 128 3.51 3.24 -5.11
N LEU A 129 4.14 3.03 -3.96
CA LEU A 129 4.46 4.09 -3.00
C LEU A 129 5.41 5.13 -3.61
N THR A 130 6.48 4.68 -4.30
CA THR A 130 7.45 5.56 -4.95
C THR A 130 6.80 6.31 -6.12
N THR A 131 5.93 5.65 -6.88
CA THR A 131 5.20 6.31 -7.98
C THR A 131 4.25 7.38 -7.44
N ALA A 132 3.52 7.12 -6.35
CA ALA A 132 2.70 8.13 -5.67
C ALA A 132 3.54 9.32 -5.22
N TYR A 133 4.70 9.08 -4.58
CA TYR A 133 5.65 10.13 -4.20
C TYR A 133 6.10 10.95 -5.43
N ALA A 134 6.46 10.28 -6.53
CA ALA A 134 6.93 10.95 -7.75
C ALA A 134 5.83 11.83 -8.38
N ILE A 135 4.56 11.39 -8.37
CA ILE A 135 3.42 12.19 -8.82
C ILE A 135 3.29 13.47 -7.98
N LEU A 136 3.36 13.35 -6.65
CA LEU A 136 3.29 14.50 -5.75
C LEU A 136 4.43 15.48 -5.98
N ARG A 137 5.66 14.99 -6.14
CA ARG A 137 6.84 15.83 -6.46
C ARG A 137 6.67 16.54 -7.81
N LYS A 138 6.22 15.82 -8.84
CA LYS A 138 5.92 16.38 -10.16
C LYS A 138 4.83 17.46 -10.08
N GLY A 139 3.83 17.26 -9.21
CA GLY A 139 2.75 18.20 -8.97
C GLY A 139 3.13 19.41 -8.10
N GLY A 140 4.41 19.57 -7.70
CA GLY A 140 4.87 20.73 -6.94
C GLY A 140 4.69 20.62 -5.42
N VAL A 141 4.22 19.48 -4.90
CA VAL A 141 4.07 19.31 -3.45
C VAL A 141 5.44 19.32 -2.78
N ALA A 142 5.60 20.17 -1.75
CA ALA A 142 6.86 20.35 -1.03
C ALA A 142 7.15 19.18 -0.07
N ILE A 143 7.44 18.01 -0.63
CA ILE A 143 7.87 16.82 0.09
C ILE A 143 9.29 16.42 -0.32
N GLY A 144 10.00 15.73 0.56
CA GLY A 144 11.36 15.25 0.34
C GLY A 144 11.54 13.79 0.78
N LYS A 145 12.79 13.34 0.80
CA LYS A 145 13.13 11.97 1.22
C LYS A 145 12.71 11.71 2.68
N ALA A 146 12.80 12.72 3.54
CA ALA A 146 12.37 12.64 4.93
C ALA A 146 10.87 12.28 5.06
N ASP A 147 10.03 12.84 4.17
CA ASP A 147 8.60 12.53 4.15
C ASP A 147 8.29 11.12 3.62
N PHE A 148 9.22 10.54 2.87
CA PHE A 148 9.10 9.18 2.33
C PHE A 148 9.51 8.12 3.35
N ASP A 149 10.67 8.27 4.00
CA ASP A 149 11.24 7.23 4.85
C ASP A 149 11.14 7.53 6.35
N GLY A 150 10.88 8.78 6.75
CA GLY A 150 10.73 9.19 8.13
C GLY A 150 12.04 9.23 8.95
N PHE A 151 13.19 8.96 8.33
CA PHE A 151 14.49 8.90 9.02
C PHE A 151 15.43 10.04 8.66
N HIS A 152 15.38 10.49 7.41
CA HIS A 152 16.29 11.53 6.95
C HIS A 152 15.87 12.90 7.44
N VAL A 153 16.80 13.59 8.07
CA VAL A 153 16.65 15.00 8.48
C VAL A 153 17.68 15.80 7.69
N TYR A 154 17.20 16.76 6.89
CA TYR A 154 18.06 17.69 6.19
C TYR A 154 17.94 19.05 6.87
N THR A 155 19.06 19.63 7.32
CA THR A 155 19.10 21.04 7.68
C THR A 155 18.90 21.83 6.37
N ASN A 156 17.90 22.69 6.34
CA ASN A 156 17.69 23.58 5.19
C ASN A 156 18.99 24.34 4.92
N ALA A 157 19.54 24.18 3.73
CA ALA A 157 20.67 24.97 3.25
C ALA A 157 20.18 26.36 2.81
#